data_53fc75d78e35ea657cef2c4328ddca26
#
_entry.id   53fc75d78e35ea657cef2c4328ddca26
#
_cell.length_a   1.000
_cell.length_b   1.000
_cell.length_c   1.000
_cell.angle_alpha   90.00
_cell.angle_beta   90.00
_cell.angle_gamma   90.00
#
_symmetry.space_group_name_H-M   'P 1'
#
loop_
_entity.id
_entity.type
_entity.pdbx_description
1 polymer ?
#
loop_
_entity_poly.entity_id
_entity_poly.type
_entity_poly.pdbx_seq_one_letter_code
_entity_poly.pdbx_strand_id
1 'polypeptide(L)'
;MIQEICKDEAFLARRAEPATPDDLPVAADLLETLEHHKDGCVGMAANMIGVNKRIIAFDNEGAYMVMFNPEIIRKSEPYQVEEGCLSLTGTRPARRWRSIKVRWQNEGFQERLKTFTGWTAQIIQHEIDHCEGIII
;
A
#
# COMPACT_ATOMS: atom_id res chain seq x y z
N MET A 1 -17.28 -0.77 -3.83
CA MET A 1 -17.96 -1.36 -2.66
C MET A 1 -17.01 -1.44 -1.49
N ILE A 2 -17.42 -0.97 -0.32
CA ILE A 2 -16.61 -1.07 0.89
C ILE A 2 -16.45 -2.54 1.26
N GLN A 3 -15.21 -2.97 1.51
CA GLN A 3 -14.90 -4.35 1.85
C GLN A 3 -14.53 -4.48 3.32
N GLU A 4 -14.72 -5.66 3.87
CA GLU A 4 -14.30 -5.98 5.23
C GLU A 4 -12.77 -6.12 5.28
N ILE A 5 -12.17 -5.64 6.37
CA ILE A 5 -10.71 -5.70 6.55
C ILE A 5 -10.28 -7.14 6.86
N CYS A 6 -9.37 -7.66 6.04
CA CYS A 6 -8.79 -8.98 6.25
C CYS A 6 -7.83 -8.96 7.45
N LYS A 7 -8.01 -9.91 8.37
CA LYS A 7 -7.18 -10.06 9.57
C LYS A 7 -6.49 -11.42 9.64
N ASP A 8 -6.54 -12.17 8.56
CA ASP A 8 -5.90 -13.48 8.46
C ASP A 8 -4.40 -13.31 8.17
N GLU A 9 -3.56 -13.52 9.18
CA GLU A 9 -2.11 -13.35 9.05
C GLU A 9 -1.51 -14.29 8.00
N ALA A 10 -2.03 -15.51 7.85
CA ALA A 10 -1.53 -16.45 6.86
C ALA A 10 -1.76 -15.90 5.44
N PHE A 11 -2.92 -15.30 5.19
CA PHE A 11 -3.21 -14.66 3.91
C PHE A 11 -2.33 -13.43 3.69
N LEU A 12 -2.20 -12.57 4.72
CA LEU A 12 -1.42 -11.35 4.65
C LEU A 12 0.08 -11.61 4.48
N ALA A 13 0.57 -12.76 4.90
CA ALA A 13 1.96 -13.16 4.74
C ALA A 13 2.27 -13.70 3.32
N ARG A 14 1.29 -13.79 2.44
CA ARG A 14 1.48 -14.24 1.07
C ARG A 14 1.95 -13.08 0.20
N ARG A 15 2.94 -13.36 -0.65
CA ARG A 15 3.38 -12.38 -1.63
C ARG A 15 2.28 -12.17 -2.67
N ALA A 16 1.94 -10.91 -2.94
CA ALA A 16 0.87 -10.58 -3.89
C ALA A 16 1.31 -10.82 -5.34
N GLU A 17 0.35 -11.23 -6.16
CA GLU A 17 0.57 -11.44 -7.58
C GLU A 17 0.44 -10.11 -8.36
N PRO A 18 1.05 -10.01 -9.54
CA PRO A 18 0.90 -8.81 -10.38
C PRO A 18 -0.56 -8.50 -10.68
N ALA A 19 -0.91 -7.22 -10.66
CA ALA A 19 -2.23 -6.74 -11.05
C ALA A 19 -2.31 -6.60 -12.56
N THR A 20 -3.52 -6.75 -13.11
CA THR A 20 -3.83 -6.56 -14.53
C THR A 20 -4.99 -5.58 -14.67
N PRO A 21 -5.32 -5.12 -15.90
CA PRO A 21 -6.49 -4.24 -16.10
C PRO A 21 -7.81 -4.84 -15.58
N ASP A 22 -7.91 -6.15 -15.48
CA ASP A 22 -9.09 -6.82 -14.91
C ASP A 22 -9.26 -6.52 -13.42
N ASP A 23 -8.23 -6.00 -12.75
CA ASP A 23 -8.25 -5.67 -11.33
C ASP A 23 -8.68 -4.22 -11.05
N LEU A 24 -9.07 -3.45 -12.06
CA LEU A 24 -9.58 -2.08 -11.85
C LEU A 24 -10.73 -2.00 -10.84
N PRO A 25 -11.71 -2.93 -10.85
CA PRO A 25 -12.75 -2.92 -9.82
C PRO A 25 -12.23 -3.11 -8.41
N VAL A 26 -11.13 -3.85 -8.24
CA VAL A 26 -10.48 -4.04 -6.93
C VAL A 26 -9.93 -2.70 -6.43
N ALA A 27 -9.33 -1.91 -7.31
CA ALA A 27 -8.81 -0.59 -6.95
C ALA A 27 -9.93 0.34 -6.50
N ALA A 28 -11.09 0.31 -7.17
CA ALA A 28 -12.26 1.10 -6.78
C ALA A 28 -12.75 0.71 -5.39
N ASP A 29 -12.83 -0.59 -5.10
CA ASP A 29 -13.24 -1.10 -3.78
C ASP A 29 -12.22 -0.70 -2.72
N LEU A 30 -10.93 -0.75 -3.04
CA LEU A 30 -9.85 -0.37 -2.14
C LEU A 30 -9.95 1.11 -1.75
N LEU A 31 -10.19 1.98 -2.73
CA LEU A 31 -10.36 3.42 -2.49
C LEU A 31 -11.56 3.71 -1.59
N GLU A 32 -12.70 3.07 -1.86
CA GLU A 32 -13.90 3.25 -1.05
C GLU A 32 -13.69 2.76 0.38
N THR A 33 -13.01 1.63 0.54
CA THR A 33 -12.71 1.08 1.86
C THR A 33 -11.74 1.99 2.62
N LEU A 34 -10.72 2.50 1.95
CA LEU A 34 -9.78 3.43 2.55
C LEU A 34 -10.48 4.71 3.02
N GLU A 35 -11.34 5.28 2.18
CA GLU A 35 -12.09 6.47 2.53
C GLU A 35 -13.02 6.24 3.72
N HIS A 36 -13.62 5.05 3.81
CA HIS A 36 -14.47 4.67 4.94
C HIS A 36 -13.67 4.68 6.26
N HIS A 37 -12.38 4.35 6.22
CA HIS A 37 -11.49 4.31 7.38
C HIS A 37 -10.59 5.54 7.51
N LYS A 38 -10.89 6.63 6.84
CA LYS A 38 -10.02 7.81 6.74
C LYS A 38 -9.59 8.41 8.08
N ASP A 39 -10.40 8.26 9.12
CA ASP A 39 -10.10 8.84 10.43
C ASP A 39 -8.99 8.08 11.18
N GLY A 40 -8.63 6.90 10.74
CA GLY A 40 -7.59 6.08 11.38
C GLY A 40 -6.65 5.39 10.40
N CYS A 41 -6.77 5.67 9.10
CA CYS A 41 -5.99 4.97 8.09
C CYS A 41 -5.66 5.89 6.92
N VAL A 42 -4.40 5.91 6.53
CA VAL A 42 -3.89 6.77 5.44
C VAL A 42 -3.44 5.98 4.22
N GLY A 43 -3.42 4.67 4.30
CA GLY A 43 -3.02 3.80 3.19
C GLY A 43 -3.52 2.38 3.38
N MET A 44 -3.63 1.64 2.28
CA MET A 44 -4.16 0.28 2.28
C MET A 44 -3.64 -0.47 1.06
N ALA A 45 -3.36 -1.77 1.24
CA ALA A 45 -3.01 -2.66 0.13
C ALA A 45 -4.18 -3.62 -0.15
N ALA A 46 -4.25 -4.14 -1.36
CA ALA A 46 -5.37 -4.99 -1.77
C ALA A 46 -5.52 -6.25 -0.92
N ASN A 47 -4.44 -6.81 -0.38
CA ASN A 47 -4.54 -7.97 0.50
C ASN A 47 -5.32 -7.66 1.79
N MET A 48 -5.38 -6.40 2.21
CA MET A 48 -6.15 -5.98 3.38
C MET A 48 -7.66 -6.06 3.14
N ILE A 49 -8.09 -6.16 1.89
CA ILE A 49 -9.50 -6.43 1.54
C ILE A 49 -9.67 -7.82 0.91
N GLY A 50 -8.73 -8.71 1.15
CA GLY A 50 -8.84 -10.11 0.76
C GLY A 50 -8.47 -10.42 -0.69
N VAL A 51 -7.77 -9.52 -1.38
CA VAL A 51 -7.37 -9.71 -2.77
C VAL A 51 -5.84 -9.77 -2.86
N ASN A 52 -5.29 -10.88 -3.32
CA ASN A 52 -3.84 -11.10 -3.37
C ASN A 52 -3.22 -10.51 -4.64
N LYS A 53 -3.33 -9.20 -4.81
CA LYS A 53 -2.82 -8.47 -5.98
C LYS A 53 -1.99 -7.26 -5.54
N ARG A 54 -1.01 -6.89 -6.36
CA ARG A 54 -0.11 -5.77 -6.09
C ARG A 54 -0.79 -4.44 -6.43
N ILE A 55 -1.68 -4.00 -5.54
CA ILE A 55 -2.40 -2.73 -5.66
C ILE A 55 -2.34 -2.04 -4.31
N ILE A 56 -1.97 -0.78 -4.29
CA ILE A 56 -2.00 0.04 -3.08
C ILE A 56 -2.79 1.32 -3.33
N ALA A 57 -3.39 1.85 -2.28
CA ALA A 57 -4.05 3.15 -2.29
C ALA A 57 -3.60 3.91 -1.06
N PHE A 58 -3.40 5.21 -1.18
CA PHE A 58 -2.90 6.01 -0.06
C PHE A 58 -3.27 7.48 -0.22
N ASP A 59 -3.21 8.20 0.90
CA ASP A 59 -3.40 9.64 0.92
C ASP A 59 -2.07 10.31 0.51
N ASN A 60 -2.10 10.95 -0.65
CA ASN A 60 -0.98 11.70 -1.18
C ASN A 60 -1.24 13.20 -0.97
N GLU A 61 -0.88 13.70 0.22
CA GLU A 61 -1.01 15.11 0.58
C GLU A 61 -2.42 15.69 0.37
N GLY A 62 -3.44 14.93 0.79
CA GLY A 62 -4.83 15.36 0.74
C GLY A 62 -5.64 14.81 -0.41
N ALA A 63 -5.03 14.08 -1.34
CA ALA A 63 -5.72 13.41 -2.44
C ALA A 63 -5.35 11.93 -2.47
N TYR A 64 -6.33 11.07 -2.67
CA TYR A 64 -6.06 9.63 -2.78
C TYR A 64 -5.40 9.28 -4.11
N MET A 65 -4.45 8.38 -4.05
CA MET A 65 -3.72 7.87 -5.20
C MET A 65 -3.71 6.34 -5.18
N VAL A 66 -3.83 5.73 -6.36
CA VAL A 66 -3.72 4.28 -6.53
C VAL A 66 -2.49 3.96 -7.35
N MET A 67 -1.76 2.91 -6.94
CA MET A 67 -0.65 2.37 -7.71
C MET A 67 -0.88 0.89 -7.99
N PHE A 68 -0.75 0.48 -9.26
CA PHE A 68 -0.73 -0.92 -9.66
C PHE A 68 0.72 -1.35 -9.84
N ASN A 69 1.06 -2.53 -9.32
CA ASN A 69 2.40 -3.10 -9.44
C ASN A 69 3.52 -2.15 -9.00
N PRO A 70 3.40 -1.52 -7.81
CA PRO A 70 4.43 -0.59 -7.36
C PRO A 70 5.72 -1.32 -7.03
N GLU A 71 6.84 -0.66 -7.35
CA GLU A 71 8.18 -1.17 -7.07
C GLU A 71 9.10 -0.01 -6.68
N ILE A 72 9.82 -0.17 -5.56
CA ILE A 72 10.81 0.82 -5.13
C ILE A 72 12.11 0.50 -5.84
N ILE A 73 12.57 1.41 -6.71
CA ILE A 73 13.79 1.21 -7.49
C ILE A 73 15.00 1.94 -6.93
N ARG A 74 14.81 2.86 -6.00
CA ARG A 74 15.88 3.58 -5.30
C ARG A 74 15.37 4.05 -3.95
N LYS A 75 16.24 4.02 -2.94
CA LYS A 75 15.91 4.48 -1.59
C LYS A 75 17.16 5.05 -0.92
N SER A 76 16.97 6.06 -0.05
CA SER A 76 18.06 6.70 0.68
C SER A 76 17.59 7.24 2.02
N GLU A 77 18.56 7.43 2.93
CA GLU A 77 18.37 7.97 4.27
C GLU A 77 17.46 7.11 5.17
N PRO A 78 17.98 5.93 5.60
CA PRO A 78 17.20 5.00 6.43
C PRO A 78 16.93 5.53 7.84
N TYR A 79 15.81 5.12 8.42
CA TYR A 79 15.47 5.38 9.81
C TYR A 79 14.57 4.28 10.36
N GLN A 80 14.50 4.18 11.70
CA GLN A 80 13.67 3.20 12.38
C GLN A 80 12.40 3.87 12.89
N VAL A 81 11.28 3.16 12.84
CA VAL A 81 9.98 3.66 13.27
C VAL A 81 9.08 2.50 13.71
N GLU A 82 8.10 2.80 14.57
CA GLU A 82 7.05 1.87 14.93
C GLU A 82 5.81 2.18 14.10
N GLU A 83 5.19 1.14 13.51
CA GLU A 83 4.01 1.30 12.65
C GLU A 83 2.91 0.33 13.02
N GLY A 84 1.65 0.77 12.84
CA GLY A 84 0.47 -0.06 13.02
C GLY A 84 -0.30 -0.21 11.71
N CYS A 85 -1.22 -1.18 11.69
CA CYS A 85 -2.05 -1.50 10.54
C CYS A 85 -3.45 -1.90 10.99
N LEU A 86 -4.49 -1.56 10.20
CA LEU A 86 -5.87 -1.95 10.51
C LEU A 86 -6.06 -3.47 10.57
N SER A 87 -5.31 -4.22 9.78
CA SER A 87 -5.43 -5.68 9.72
C SER A 87 -4.88 -6.37 10.96
N LEU A 88 -3.98 -5.73 11.71
CA LEU A 88 -3.25 -6.34 12.81
C LEU A 88 -3.28 -5.45 14.05
N THR A 89 -3.30 -6.06 15.23
CA THR A 89 -3.26 -5.33 16.49
C THR A 89 -1.84 -4.94 16.88
N GLY A 90 -1.71 -3.80 17.60
CA GLY A 90 -0.43 -3.30 18.09
C GLY A 90 0.41 -2.66 17.01
N THR A 91 1.67 -2.40 17.36
CA THR A 91 2.65 -1.82 16.45
C THR A 91 3.85 -2.76 16.29
N ARG A 92 4.60 -2.56 15.22
CA ARG A 92 5.80 -3.34 14.90
C ARG A 92 6.90 -2.41 14.44
N PRO A 93 8.17 -2.71 14.77
CA PRO A 93 9.29 -1.92 14.28
C PRO A 93 9.44 -2.11 12.76
N ALA A 94 9.73 -1.03 12.07
CA ALA A 94 9.97 -1.05 10.64
C ALA A 94 11.14 -0.16 10.30
N ARG A 95 11.91 -0.57 9.28
CA ARG A 95 12.95 0.28 8.71
C ARG A 95 12.34 0.98 7.51
N ARG A 96 12.48 2.31 7.50
CA ARG A 96 11.94 3.14 6.42
C ARG A 96 13.03 4.05 5.85
N TRP A 97 12.76 4.63 4.70
CA TRP A 97 13.68 5.48 3.97
C TRP A 97 13.01 6.82 3.72
N ARG A 98 13.73 7.91 3.97
CA ARG A 98 13.18 9.26 3.83
C ARG A 98 12.87 9.63 2.40
N SER A 99 13.60 9.04 1.44
CA SER A 99 13.40 9.27 0.00
C SER A 99 13.36 7.95 -0.73
N ILE A 100 12.35 7.77 -1.59
CA ILE A 100 12.20 6.58 -2.41
C ILE A 100 11.83 7.00 -3.84
N LYS A 101 12.33 6.26 -4.82
CA LYS A 101 11.91 6.39 -6.21
C LYS A 101 11.07 5.17 -6.55
N VAL A 102 9.83 5.40 -6.97
CA VAL A 102 8.86 4.34 -7.22
C VAL A 102 8.51 4.29 -8.69
N ARG A 103 8.48 3.08 -9.23
CA ARG A 103 7.93 2.80 -10.55
C ARG A 103 6.61 2.06 -10.33
N TRP A 104 5.56 2.49 -11.00
CA TRP A 104 4.25 1.86 -10.89
C TRP A 104 3.44 2.04 -12.17
N GLN A 105 2.30 1.39 -12.24
CA GLN A 105 1.34 1.60 -13.32
C GLN A 105 0.13 2.35 -12.77
N ASN A 106 -0.35 3.34 -13.54
CA ASN A 106 -1.55 4.09 -13.18
C ASN A 106 -2.82 3.33 -13.58
N GLU A 107 -3.98 3.95 -13.46
CA GLU A 107 -5.26 3.32 -13.79
C GLU A 107 -5.41 2.98 -15.27
N GLY A 108 -4.66 3.61 -16.15
CA GLY A 108 -4.57 3.25 -17.57
C GLY A 108 -3.47 2.22 -17.85
N PHE A 109 -2.85 1.67 -16.79
CA PHE A 109 -1.72 0.75 -16.88
C PHE A 109 -0.53 1.31 -17.65
N GLN A 110 -0.38 2.63 -17.62
CA GLN A 110 0.78 3.32 -18.12
C GLN A 110 1.85 3.38 -17.04
N GLU A 111 3.10 3.11 -17.40
CA GLU A 111 4.21 3.18 -16.44
C GLU A 111 4.46 4.62 -16.00
N ARG A 112 4.65 4.78 -14.69
CA ARG A 112 4.97 6.06 -14.06
C ARG A 112 6.18 5.89 -13.16
N LEU A 113 6.90 6.99 -12.97
CA LEU A 113 8.13 7.01 -12.18
C LEU A 113 8.18 8.33 -11.43
N LYS A 114 8.35 8.26 -10.10
CA LYS A 114 8.40 9.48 -9.29
C LYS A 114 9.15 9.24 -7.99
N THR A 115 9.82 10.28 -7.49
CA THR A 115 10.44 10.28 -6.17
C THR A 115 9.46 10.84 -5.16
N PHE A 116 9.29 10.12 -4.06
CA PHE A 116 8.46 10.53 -2.91
C PHE A 116 9.38 10.69 -1.69
N THR A 117 9.01 11.59 -0.79
CA THR A 117 9.79 11.87 0.42
C THR A 117 8.88 11.96 1.65
N GLY A 118 9.47 11.90 2.83
CA GLY A 118 8.79 12.16 4.10
C GLY A 118 7.65 11.20 4.40
N TRP A 119 6.54 11.74 4.89
CA TRP A 119 5.38 10.95 5.32
C TRP A 119 4.76 10.16 4.18
N THR A 120 4.59 10.76 3.00
CA THR A 120 4.05 10.06 1.83
C THR A 120 4.91 8.86 1.47
N ALA A 121 6.25 9.03 1.49
CA ALA A 121 7.17 7.92 1.23
C ALA A 121 7.02 6.81 2.28
N GLN A 122 6.82 7.16 3.54
CA GLN A 122 6.62 6.17 4.60
C GLN A 122 5.36 5.35 4.37
N ILE A 123 4.24 6.00 4.02
CA ILE A 123 2.98 5.32 3.72
C ILE A 123 3.15 4.33 2.57
N ILE A 124 3.76 4.77 1.48
CA ILE A 124 3.98 3.93 0.29
C ILE A 124 4.80 2.69 0.64
N GLN A 125 5.87 2.86 1.42
CA GLN A 125 6.73 1.75 1.83
C GLN A 125 5.97 0.72 2.65
N HIS A 126 5.13 1.17 3.60
CA HIS A 126 4.30 0.30 4.42
C HIS A 126 3.38 -0.54 3.53
N GLU A 127 2.69 0.09 2.57
CA GLU A 127 1.76 -0.62 1.70
C GLU A 127 2.46 -1.57 0.72
N ILE A 128 3.63 -1.20 0.22
CA ILE A 128 4.42 -2.11 -0.63
C ILE A 128 4.88 -3.33 0.17
N ASP A 129 5.24 -3.16 1.45
CA ASP A 129 5.58 -4.29 2.31
C ASP A 129 4.42 -5.27 2.39
N HIS A 130 3.17 -4.80 2.48
CA HIS A 130 2.01 -5.69 2.43
C HIS A 130 1.96 -6.47 1.13
N CYS A 131 2.30 -5.85 0.00
CA CYS A 131 2.36 -6.55 -1.29
C CYS A 131 3.42 -7.65 -1.29
N GLU A 132 4.48 -7.49 -0.51
CA GLU A 132 5.55 -8.50 -0.39
C GLU A 132 5.24 -9.57 0.67
N GLY A 133 4.09 -9.48 1.32
CA GLY A 133 3.71 -10.42 2.38
C GLY A 133 4.42 -10.16 3.70
N ILE A 134 4.98 -8.97 3.90
CA ILE A 134 5.66 -8.60 5.13
C ILE A 134 4.63 -8.15 6.16
N ILE A 135 4.67 -8.78 7.33
CA ILE A 135 3.78 -8.45 8.45
C ILE A 135 4.34 -7.26 9.22
N ILE A 136 3.61 -6.15 9.19
CA ILE A 136 3.98 -4.92 9.90
C ILE A 136 2.77 -4.25 10.51
#